data_ee270c62bc4bc105af09b31d245ba0cd
#
_entry.id   ee270c62bc4bc105af09b31d245ba0cd
#
_cell.length_a   1.000
_cell.length_b   1.000
_cell.length_c   1.000
_cell.angle_alpha   90.00
_cell.angle_beta   90.00
_cell.angle_gamma   90.00
#
_symmetry.space_group_name_H-M   'P 1'
#
loop_
_entity.id
_entity.type
_entity.pdbx_description
1 polymer ?
#
loop_
_entity_poly.entity_id
_entity_poly.type
_entity_poly.pdbx_seq_one_letter_code
_entity_poly.pdbx_strand_id
1 'polypeptide(L)'
;MKAAYTRYILDFKVPGGTSRGILTQKETWFVRIWHDETPWIFGIGECALFRGLSADDRPGYEEKLKEVCGQIDTLDTVSLRDWSSIRFGVETALLDLKNGGKRKICPGAFYEGKQSIEINGLIWMGDKEAMYSRIEEKLTAGFRCVKLKIGAIDFNSELELLKSIRSRYGKDE
;
A
#
# COMPACT_ATOMS: atom_id res chain seq x y z
N MET A 1 -21.62 16.55 5.68
CA MET A 1 -20.84 15.81 4.65
C MET A 1 -21.59 14.56 4.20
N LYS A 2 -21.28 14.04 3.02
CA LYS A 2 -21.76 12.75 2.53
C LYS A 2 -20.59 11.87 2.16
N ALA A 3 -20.80 10.55 2.19
CA ALA A 3 -19.81 9.57 1.76
C ALA A 3 -20.47 8.44 0.98
N ALA A 4 -19.70 7.86 0.07
CA ALA A 4 -20.04 6.64 -0.63
C ALA A 4 -18.78 5.80 -0.81
N TYR A 5 -18.95 4.49 -0.97
CA TYR A 5 -17.85 3.61 -1.29
C TYR A 5 -18.11 2.83 -2.58
N THR A 6 -17.05 2.41 -3.22
CA THR A 6 -17.09 1.54 -4.39
C THR A 6 -16.08 0.42 -4.21
N ARG A 7 -16.54 -0.81 -4.34
CA ARG A 7 -15.67 -1.99 -4.38
C ARG A 7 -15.00 -2.07 -5.73
N TYR A 8 -13.72 -2.41 -5.74
CA TYR A 8 -12.91 -2.59 -6.94
C TYR A 8 -12.01 -3.81 -6.80
N ILE A 9 -11.83 -4.55 -7.88
CA ILE A 9 -10.92 -5.69 -7.94
C ILE A 9 -9.76 -5.31 -8.85
N LEU A 10 -8.56 -5.34 -8.28
CA LEU A 10 -7.30 -5.11 -9.01
C LEU A 10 -6.76 -6.45 -9.47
N ASP A 11 -6.62 -6.63 -10.78
CA ASP A 11 -5.92 -7.77 -11.37
C ASP A 11 -4.42 -7.46 -11.44
N PHE A 12 -3.58 -8.33 -10.92
CA PHE A 12 -2.14 -8.14 -10.97
C PHE A 12 -1.62 -8.47 -12.37
N LYS A 13 -0.83 -7.59 -12.95
CA LYS A 13 -0.15 -7.85 -14.24
C LYS A 13 0.85 -9.00 -14.13
N VAL A 14 1.46 -9.15 -12.95
CA VAL A 14 2.36 -10.26 -12.61
C VAL A 14 1.92 -10.78 -11.25
N PRO A 15 1.69 -12.09 -11.11
CA PRO A 15 1.32 -12.68 -9.82
C PRO A 15 2.32 -12.32 -8.72
N GLY A 16 1.80 -11.93 -7.55
CA GLY A 16 2.62 -11.56 -6.39
C GLY A 16 2.84 -12.75 -5.47
N GLY A 17 4.08 -13.27 -5.41
CA GLY A 17 4.44 -14.32 -4.45
C GLY A 17 4.49 -13.77 -3.03
N THR A 18 3.92 -14.51 -2.07
CA THR A 18 4.01 -14.24 -0.63
C THR A 18 4.33 -15.54 0.10
N SER A 19 4.77 -15.46 1.35
CA SER A 19 4.97 -16.64 2.22
C SER A 19 3.67 -17.42 2.49
N ARG A 20 2.51 -16.89 2.12
CA ARG A 20 1.19 -17.51 2.31
C ARG A 20 0.51 -17.93 1.01
N GLY A 21 1.18 -17.76 -0.13
CA GLY A 21 0.66 -18.12 -1.45
C GLY A 21 0.85 -17.05 -2.50
N ILE A 22 0.26 -17.27 -3.65
CA ILE A 22 0.35 -16.40 -4.82
C ILE A 22 -0.92 -15.55 -4.91
N LEU A 23 -0.74 -14.24 -4.99
CA LEU A 23 -1.81 -13.27 -5.18
C LEU A 23 -1.90 -12.90 -6.67
N THR A 24 -3.08 -13.10 -7.26
CA THR A 24 -3.39 -12.70 -8.64
C THR A 24 -4.33 -11.51 -8.70
N GLN A 25 -5.06 -11.27 -7.61
CA GLN A 25 -6.04 -10.19 -7.48
C GLN A 25 -5.94 -9.55 -6.08
N LYS A 26 -6.34 -8.29 -6.00
CA LYS A 26 -6.56 -7.59 -4.72
C LYS A 26 -7.93 -6.93 -4.76
N GLU A 27 -8.77 -7.29 -3.81
CA GLU A 27 -10.01 -6.58 -3.54
C GLU A 27 -9.73 -5.32 -2.72
N THR A 28 -10.35 -4.22 -3.08
CA THR A 28 -10.22 -2.96 -2.35
C THR A 28 -11.51 -2.14 -2.43
N TRP A 29 -11.66 -1.17 -1.54
CA TRP A 29 -12.80 -0.25 -1.54
C TRP A 29 -12.28 1.18 -1.55
N PHE A 30 -12.80 1.99 -2.45
CA PHE A 30 -12.54 3.42 -2.48
C PHE A 30 -13.69 4.16 -1.79
N VAL A 31 -13.35 4.94 -0.77
CA VAL A 31 -14.30 5.85 -0.10
C VAL A 31 -14.16 7.23 -0.69
N ARG A 32 -15.29 7.81 -1.10
CA ARG A 32 -15.40 9.19 -1.56
C ARG A 32 -16.20 9.99 -0.55
N ILE A 33 -15.68 11.17 -0.12
CA ILE A 33 -16.30 12.07 0.85
C ILE A 33 -16.41 13.47 0.24
N TRP A 34 -17.56 14.14 0.43
CA TRP A 34 -17.80 15.48 -0.12
C TRP A 34 -18.75 16.29 0.78
N HIS A 35 -18.80 17.61 0.59
CA HIS A 35 -19.82 18.48 1.13
C HIS A 35 -21.02 18.60 0.17
N ASP A 36 -22.25 18.64 0.71
CA ASP A 36 -23.46 18.69 -0.12
C ASP A 36 -23.51 19.89 -1.06
N GLU A 37 -22.99 21.01 -0.60
CA GLU A 37 -22.96 22.28 -1.34
C GLU A 37 -21.95 22.25 -2.50
N THR A 38 -20.93 21.38 -2.42
CA THR A 38 -19.83 21.32 -3.39
C THR A 38 -19.48 19.87 -3.77
N PRO A 39 -20.43 19.06 -4.28
CA PRO A 39 -20.22 17.62 -4.51
C PRO A 39 -19.18 17.29 -5.59
N TRP A 40 -18.77 18.28 -6.40
CA TRP A 40 -17.67 18.16 -7.36
C TRP A 40 -16.28 18.26 -6.73
N ILE A 41 -16.17 18.78 -5.49
CA ILE A 41 -14.96 18.75 -4.70
C ILE A 41 -15.09 17.59 -3.72
N PHE A 42 -14.28 16.56 -3.87
CA PHE A 42 -14.37 15.37 -3.05
C PHE A 42 -12.98 14.80 -2.74
N GLY A 43 -12.86 14.24 -1.56
CA GLY A 43 -11.70 13.45 -1.16
C GLY A 43 -11.91 11.97 -1.48
N ILE A 44 -10.81 11.29 -1.80
CA ILE A 44 -10.77 9.83 -2.00
C ILE A 44 -9.75 9.20 -1.07
N GLY A 45 -10.14 8.06 -0.47
CA GLY A 45 -9.24 7.18 0.25
C GLY A 45 -9.49 5.72 -0.11
N GLU A 46 -8.44 4.93 -0.02
CA GLU A 46 -8.49 3.49 -0.29
C GLU A 46 -8.52 2.71 1.01
N CYS A 47 -9.55 1.89 1.20
CA CYS A 47 -9.64 0.88 2.25
C CYS A 47 -8.99 -0.40 1.72
N ALA A 48 -7.67 -0.49 1.89
CA ALA A 48 -6.80 -1.46 1.23
C ALA A 48 -6.70 -2.76 2.02
N LEU A 49 -7.77 -3.56 2.01
CA LEU A 49 -7.82 -4.86 2.66
C LEU A 49 -7.07 -5.92 1.84
N PHE A 50 -6.29 -6.77 2.53
CA PHE A 50 -5.78 -8.01 1.97
C PHE A 50 -6.44 -9.20 2.65
N ARG A 51 -7.17 -10.01 1.89
CA ARG A 51 -7.81 -11.23 2.38
C ARG A 51 -6.78 -12.22 2.94
N GLY A 52 -7.04 -12.74 4.13
CA GLY A 52 -6.16 -13.65 4.86
C GLY A 52 -4.91 -13.00 5.45
N LEU A 53 -4.69 -11.68 5.29
CA LEU A 53 -3.49 -10.99 5.75
C LEU A 53 -3.78 -9.80 6.66
N SER A 54 -4.80 -8.99 6.34
CA SER A 54 -5.13 -7.79 7.12
C SER A 54 -5.79 -8.15 8.45
N ALA A 55 -5.46 -7.41 9.51
CA ALA A 55 -6.01 -7.63 10.85
C ALA A 55 -7.53 -7.43 10.93
N ASP A 56 -8.06 -6.60 10.05
CA ASP A 56 -9.49 -6.30 9.94
C ASP A 56 -10.19 -7.09 8.80
N ASP A 57 -9.54 -8.14 8.25
CA ASP A 57 -10.19 -9.09 7.35
C ASP A 57 -11.10 -10.04 8.15
N ARG A 58 -12.34 -9.62 8.31
CA ARG A 58 -13.36 -10.34 9.09
C ARG A 58 -14.76 -10.14 8.49
N PRO A 59 -15.74 -10.99 8.86
CA PRO A 59 -17.13 -10.79 8.49
C PRO A 59 -17.63 -9.41 8.87
N GLY A 60 -18.55 -8.86 8.08
CA GLY A 60 -19.13 -7.54 8.35
C GLY A 60 -18.30 -6.36 7.85
N TYR A 61 -17.24 -6.59 7.05
CA TYR A 61 -16.37 -5.51 6.57
C TYR A 61 -17.13 -4.48 5.71
N GLU A 62 -17.93 -4.94 4.77
CA GLU A 62 -18.68 -4.06 3.87
C GLU A 62 -19.89 -3.41 4.58
N GLU A 63 -20.51 -4.12 5.51
CA GLU A 63 -21.53 -3.58 6.42
C GLU A 63 -20.96 -2.43 7.25
N LYS A 64 -19.74 -2.59 7.76
CA LYS A 64 -19.03 -1.53 8.48
C LYS A 64 -18.72 -0.33 7.60
N LEU A 65 -18.31 -0.54 6.36
CA LEU A 65 -18.14 0.55 5.38
C LEU A 65 -19.44 1.31 5.12
N LYS A 66 -20.54 0.59 4.98
CA LYS A 66 -21.87 1.18 4.79
C LYS A 66 -22.29 2.02 6.00
N GLU A 67 -22.10 1.48 7.21
CA GLU A 67 -22.33 2.20 8.46
C GLU A 67 -21.51 3.50 8.52
N VAL A 68 -20.20 3.41 8.28
CA VAL A 68 -19.26 4.54 8.30
C VAL A 68 -19.66 5.62 7.29
N CYS A 69 -20.02 5.23 6.06
CA CYS A 69 -20.50 6.19 5.07
C CYS A 69 -21.81 6.86 5.47
N GLY A 70 -22.71 6.12 6.14
CA GLY A 70 -23.98 6.68 6.64
C GLY A 70 -23.82 7.65 7.80
N GLN A 71 -22.72 7.58 8.54
CA GLN A 71 -22.45 8.37 9.75
C GLN A 71 -21.29 9.36 9.59
N ILE A 72 -20.83 9.60 8.36
CA ILE A 72 -19.58 10.34 8.09
C ILE A 72 -19.54 11.74 8.70
N ASP A 73 -20.68 12.36 8.90
CA ASP A 73 -20.80 13.72 9.47
C ASP A 73 -20.47 13.79 10.96
N THR A 74 -20.74 12.71 11.67
CA THR A 74 -20.56 12.59 13.13
C THR A 74 -19.50 11.56 13.51
N LEU A 75 -18.83 10.98 12.53
CA LEU A 75 -17.88 9.89 12.72
C LEU A 75 -16.64 10.36 13.49
N ASP A 76 -16.37 9.71 14.63
CA ASP A 76 -15.05 9.73 15.24
C ASP A 76 -14.20 8.59 14.68
N THR A 77 -13.14 8.91 13.95
CA THR A 77 -12.24 7.91 13.34
C THR A 77 -11.50 7.06 14.38
N VAL A 78 -11.39 7.50 15.64
CA VAL A 78 -10.81 6.70 16.73
C VAL A 78 -11.66 5.45 17.00
N SER A 79 -12.99 5.53 16.80
CA SER A 79 -13.90 4.38 16.92
C SER A 79 -13.59 3.25 15.91
N LEU A 80 -12.82 3.55 14.86
CA LEU A 80 -12.40 2.60 13.82
C LEU A 80 -11.05 1.93 14.11
N ARG A 81 -10.53 1.99 15.34
CA ARG A 81 -9.24 1.39 15.71
C ARG A 81 -9.10 -0.09 15.30
N ASP A 82 -10.19 -0.84 15.37
CA ASP A 82 -10.24 -2.27 15.02
C ASP A 82 -10.55 -2.54 13.54
N TRP A 83 -10.72 -1.48 12.75
CA TRP A 83 -10.97 -1.48 11.30
C TRP A 83 -9.92 -0.62 10.61
N SER A 84 -8.67 -1.02 10.73
CA SER A 84 -7.50 -0.21 10.38
C SER A 84 -7.47 0.22 8.91
N SER A 85 -7.86 -0.64 7.98
CA SER A 85 -7.91 -0.29 6.56
C SER A 85 -9.06 0.68 6.24
N ILE A 86 -10.23 0.52 6.88
CA ILE A 86 -11.36 1.47 6.77
C ILE A 86 -10.95 2.82 7.35
N ARG A 87 -10.36 2.82 8.55
CA ARG A 87 -9.87 4.03 9.19
C ARG A 87 -8.90 4.79 8.29
N PHE A 88 -7.90 4.11 7.75
CA PHE A 88 -6.92 4.72 6.85
C PHE A 88 -7.59 5.32 5.61
N GLY A 89 -8.51 4.60 4.96
CA GLY A 89 -9.24 5.09 3.80
C GLY A 89 -10.07 6.33 4.11
N VAL A 90 -10.80 6.34 5.24
CA VAL A 90 -11.61 7.49 5.66
C VAL A 90 -10.74 8.69 6.03
N GLU A 91 -9.71 8.51 6.85
CA GLU A 91 -8.80 9.59 7.23
C GLU A 91 -8.09 10.20 6.00
N THR A 92 -7.68 9.36 5.06
CA THR A 92 -7.09 9.80 3.79
C THR A 92 -8.08 10.62 2.97
N ALA A 93 -9.33 10.15 2.83
CA ALA A 93 -10.36 10.88 2.08
C ALA A 93 -10.69 12.24 2.74
N LEU A 94 -10.77 12.29 4.07
CA LEU A 94 -10.99 13.55 4.79
C LEU A 94 -9.84 14.54 4.59
N LEU A 95 -8.60 14.07 4.64
CA LEU A 95 -7.42 14.91 4.39
C LEU A 95 -7.39 15.42 2.94
N ASP A 96 -7.71 14.57 1.97
CA ASP A 96 -7.80 14.97 0.57
C ASP A 96 -8.90 16.02 0.37
N LEU A 97 -10.10 15.82 0.93
CA LEU A 97 -11.18 16.80 0.88
C LEU A 97 -10.76 18.14 1.50
N LYS A 98 -10.16 18.10 2.71
CA LYS A 98 -9.62 19.29 3.40
C LYS A 98 -8.64 20.07 2.53
N ASN A 99 -7.85 19.38 1.70
CA ASN A 99 -6.89 19.97 0.77
C ASN A 99 -7.48 20.22 -0.63
N GLY A 100 -8.80 20.29 -0.76
CA GLY A 100 -9.52 20.66 -1.98
C GLY A 100 -9.77 19.52 -2.98
N GLY A 101 -9.66 18.27 -2.56
CA GLY A 101 -9.94 17.10 -3.41
C GLY A 101 -8.95 16.89 -4.56
N LYS A 102 -7.71 17.33 -4.37
CA LYS A 102 -6.65 17.34 -5.40
C LYS A 102 -5.65 16.19 -5.25
N ARG A 103 -5.97 15.18 -4.44
CA ARG A 103 -5.07 14.07 -4.07
C ARG A 103 -3.83 14.56 -3.31
N LYS A 104 -3.97 15.67 -2.61
CA LYS A 104 -2.92 16.29 -1.80
C LYS A 104 -3.15 15.96 -0.32
N ILE A 105 -2.67 14.79 0.10
CA ILE A 105 -2.91 14.29 1.47
C ILE A 105 -2.04 15.04 2.48
N CYS A 106 -0.74 15.13 2.20
CA CYS A 106 0.25 15.81 3.05
C CYS A 106 0.92 16.94 2.25
N PRO A 107 0.42 18.18 2.34
CA PRO A 107 1.08 19.33 1.69
C PRO A 107 2.50 19.51 2.21
N GLY A 108 3.45 19.82 1.31
CA GLY A 108 4.85 20.07 1.68
C GLY A 108 5.80 19.96 0.51
N ALA A 109 7.08 20.20 0.76
CA ALA A 109 8.13 20.24 -0.26
C ALA A 109 8.27 18.91 -1.02
N PHE A 110 8.05 17.76 -0.35
CA PHE A 110 8.06 16.44 -0.98
C PHE A 110 6.92 16.29 -2.00
N TYR A 111 5.68 16.65 -1.62
CA TYR A 111 4.55 16.63 -2.54
C TYR A 111 4.74 17.56 -3.75
N GLU A 112 5.40 18.69 -3.54
CA GLU A 112 5.68 19.67 -4.59
C GLU A 112 6.89 19.30 -5.47
N GLY A 113 7.51 18.14 -5.23
CA GLY A 113 8.69 17.68 -5.97
C GLY A 113 9.97 18.48 -5.68
N LYS A 114 9.98 19.30 -4.61
CA LYS A 114 11.14 20.11 -4.17
C LYS A 114 12.08 19.38 -3.24
N GLN A 115 11.67 18.23 -2.73
CA GLN A 115 12.44 17.38 -1.83
C GLN A 115 12.24 15.92 -2.21
N SER A 116 13.32 15.14 -2.21
CA SER A 116 13.30 13.70 -2.40
C SER A 116 13.38 12.96 -1.07
N ILE A 117 12.93 11.70 -1.06
CA ILE A 117 13.12 10.74 0.02
C ILE A 117 13.88 9.57 -0.56
N GLU A 118 14.99 9.18 0.07
CA GLU A 118 15.74 8.00 -0.32
C GLU A 118 14.93 6.74 0.01
N ILE A 119 14.82 5.82 -0.95
CA ILE A 119 14.09 4.56 -0.82
C ILE A 119 14.97 3.37 -1.18
N ASN A 120 14.59 2.18 -0.71
CA ASN A 120 15.22 0.93 -1.12
C ASN A 120 14.69 0.42 -2.46
N GLY A 121 15.55 -0.29 -3.22
CA GLY A 121 15.14 -1.15 -4.32
C GLY A 121 14.55 -2.46 -3.77
N LEU A 122 13.29 -2.76 -4.06
CA LEU A 122 12.66 -4.00 -3.62
C LEU A 122 12.98 -5.15 -4.56
N ILE A 123 13.52 -6.23 -4.00
CA ILE A 123 13.70 -7.52 -4.65
C ILE A 123 12.56 -8.43 -4.18
N TRP A 124 11.58 -8.60 -5.05
CA TRP A 124 10.42 -9.45 -4.76
C TRP A 124 10.81 -10.93 -4.85
N MET A 125 10.10 -11.78 -4.10
CA MET A 125 10.28 -13.23 -4.13
C MET A 125 10.16 -13.78 -5.55
N GLY A 126 10.97 -14.79 -5.88
CA GLY A 126 11.01 -15.49 -7.14
C GLY A 126 11.96 -16.69 -7.03
N ASP A 127 12.23 -17.34 -8.14
CA ASP A 127 13.35 -18.28 -8.22
C ASP A 127 14.71 -17.55 -8.10
N LYS A 128 15.76 -18.31 -7.92
CA LYS A 128 17.12 -17.80 -7.68
C LYS A 128 17.58 -16.86 -8.81
N GLU A 129 17.36 -17.27 -10.06
CA GLU A 129 17.77 -16.55 -11.27
C GLU A 129 17.03 -15.22 -11.39
N ALA A 130 15.72 -15.22 -11.18
CA ALA A 130 14.91 -14.00 -11.19
C ALA A 130 15.30 -13.02 -10.07
N MET A 131 15.63 -13.52 -8.89
CA MET A 131 16.11 -12.69 -7.78
C MET A 131 17.46 -12.05 -8.10
N TYR A 132 18.43 -12.80 -8.68
CA TYR A 132 19.71 -12.25 -9.14
C TYR A 132 19.51 -11.15 -10.18
N SER A 133 18.71 -11.41 -11.22
CA SER A 133 18.42 -10.42 -12.25
C SER A 133 17.84 -9.12 -11.69
N ARG A 134 16.90 -9.23 -10.75
CA ARG A 134 16.29 -8.06 -10.09
C ARG A 134 17.28 -7.29 -9.21
N ILE A 135 18.21 -7.99 -8.55
CA ILE A 135 19.28 -7.34 -7.77
C ILE A 135 20.15 -6.51 -8.70
N GLU A 136 20.64 -7.08 -9.79
CA GLU A 136 21.47 -6.38 -10.77
C GLU A 136 20.72 -5.15 -11.36
N GLU A 137 19.45 -5.32 -11.70
CA GLU A 137 18.59 -4.21 -12.18
C GLU A 137 18.54 -3.06 -11.17
N LYS A 138 18.28 -3.35 -9.88
CA LYS A 138 18.16 -2.30 -8.86
C LYS A 138 19.48 -1.61 -8.55
N LEU A 139 20.56 -2.36 -8.50
CA LEU A 139 21.90 -1.80 -8.27
C LEU A 139 22.36 -0.95 -9.46
N THR A 140 22.14 -1.41 -10.69
CA THR A 140 22.41 -0.63 -11.91
C THR A 140 21.57 0.65 -11.98
N ALA A 141 20.33 0.60 -11.47
CA ALA A 141 19.46 1.78 -11.36
C ALA A 141 19.87 2.76 -10.25
N GLY A 142 20.95 2.46 -9.50
CA GLY A 142 21.53 3.38 -8.50
C GLY A 142 20.90 3.30 -7.11
N PHE A 143 20.12 2.27 -6.80
CA PHE A 143 19.64 2.05 -5.44
C PHE A 143 20.81 1.70 -4.51
N ARG A 144 21.00 2.48 -3.45
CA ARG A 144 22.05 2.27 -2.44
C ARG A 144 21.67 1.27 -1.37
N CYS A 145 20.39 0.95 -1.26
CA CYS A 145 19.85 -0.04 -0.36
C CYS A 145 18.90 -0.97 -1.13
N VAL A 146 19.07 -2.28 -0.99
CA VAL A 146 18.14 -3.28 -1.53
C VAL A 146 17.46 -4.03 -0.39
N LYS A 147 16.15 -4.25 -0.53
CA LYS A 147 15.34 -5.02 0.40
C LYS A 147 14.94 -6.33 -0.24
N LEU A 148 15.50 -7.44 0.25
CA LEU A 148 15.14 -8.78 -0.19
C LEU A 148 13.98 -9.32 0.66
N LYS A 149 12.98 -9.91 0.00
CA LYS A 149 12.03 -10.81 0.65
C LYS A 149 12.59 -12.22 0.63
N ILE A 150 12.77 -12.80 1.81
CA ILE A 150 13.29 -14.16 2.02
C ILE A 150 12.19 -15.12 2.48
N GLY A 151 12.45 -16.44 2.41
CA GLY A 151 11.53 -17.49 2.87
C GLY A 151 10.70 -18.12 1.74
N ALA A 152 11.03 -17.88 0.47
CA ALA A 152 10.35 -18.49 -0.70
C ALA A 152 11.14 -19.60 -1.37
N ILE A 153 12.47 -19.59 -1.22
CA ILE A 153 13.41 -20.61 -1.71
C ILE A 153 14.14 -21.24 -0.53
N ASP A 154 14.93 -22.26 -0.76
CA ASP A 154 15.70 -22.90 0.31
C ASP A 154 16.73 -21.95 0.94
N PHE A 155 17.00 -22.14 2.23
CA PHE A 155 17.86 -21.25 3.02
C PHE A 155 19.28 -21.11 2.45
N ASN A 156 19.87 -22.19 1.93
CA ASN A 156 21.23 -22.14 1.38
C ASN A 156 21.29 -21.28 0.13
N SER A 157 20.29 -21.38 -0.74
CA SER A 157 20.16 -20.53 -1.91
C SER A 157 20.01 -19.06 -1.55
N GLU A 158 19.23 -18.74 -0.52
CA GLU A 158 19.11 -17.37 0.02
C GLU A 158 20.44 -16.87 0.59
N LEU A 159 21.17 -17.73 1.31
CA LEU A 159 22.48 -17.39 1.88
C LEU A 159 23.53 -17.15 0.77
N GLU A 160 23.49 -17.91 -0.32
CA GLU A 160 24.36 -17.70 -1.50
C GLU A 160 24.06 -16.36 -2.18
N LEU A 161 22.80 -15.98 -2.32
CA LEU A 161 22.41 -14.66 -2.82
C LEU A 161 23.01 -13.54 -1.97
N LEU A 162 22.87 -13.61 -0.65
CA LEU A 162 23.43 -12.61 0.27
C LEU A 162 24.95 -12.55 0.20
N LYS A 163 25.64 -13.70 0.14
CA LYS A 163 27.10 -13.77 -0.02
C LYS A 163 27.54 -13.14 -1.32
N SER A 164 26.86 -13.41 -2.42
CA SER A 164 27.14 -12.83 -3.73
C SER A 164 27.01 -11.30 -3.73
N ILE A 165 25.98 -10.77 -3.09
CA ILE A 165 25.81 -9.31 -2.93
C ILE A 165 27.00 -8.75 -2.13
N ARG A 166 27.31 -9.34 -0.96
CA ARG A 166 28.38 -8.86 -0.08
C ARG A 166 29.78 -8.99 -0.67
N SER A 167 30.01 -9.92 -1.59
CA SER A 167 31.28 -10.03 -2.31
C SER A 167 31.54 -8.91 -3.31
N ARG A 168 30.47 -8.30 -3.84
CA ARG A 168 30.53 -7.22 -4.84
C ARG A 168 30.42 -5.83 -4.23
N TYR A 169 29.64 -5.71 -3.16
CA TYR A 169 29.29 -4.44 -2.52
C TYR A 169 29.72 -4.46 -1.08
N GLY A 170 30.40 -3.41 -0.64
CA GLY A 170 30.91 -3.25 0.71
C GLY A 170 29.84 -3.19 1.80
N LYS A 171 30.26 -3.01 3.05
CA LYS A 171 29.32 -2.89 4.19
C LYS A 171 28.52 -1.59 4.18
N ASP A 172 29.04 -0.58 3.51
CA ASP A 172 28.52 0.79 3.47
C ASP A 172 27.76 1.09 2.16
N GLU A 173 27.52 0.05 1.36
CA GLU A 173 26.73 0.09 0.11
C GLU A 173 25.47 -0.77 0.22
#